data_5dea504268da697fa80b50ad87a0c61e
#
_entry.id   5dea504268da697fa80b50ad87a0c61e
#
_cell.length_a   1.000
_cell.length_b   1.000
_cell.length_c   1.000
_cell.angle_alpha   90.00
_cell.angle_beta   90.00
_cell.angle_gamma   90.00
#
_symmetry.space_group_name_H-M   'P 1'
#
loop_
_entity.id
_entity.type
_entity.pdbx_description
1 polymer ?
#
loop_
_entity_poly.entity_id
_entity_poly.type
_entity_poly.pdbx_seq_one_letter_code
_entity_poly.pdbx_strand_id
1 'polypeptide(L)'
;AAVPMGLSQWGYIQTVNGKEHGYVREGYEDLVKTESGGSGSGKYNANELQWTQYPDECWVAIFKDETLEEHKVIKTDKISYACGRNRSQYYQMLWKADDGYIYVLSPSYAKTMKDSRQQTTLPAGVVRINTNASWENLDFDPNYYKTLKNANGTEAAFLRSWYISGNYIMLLAYDEQGFDGTANRLVIFDTQSDGILKEVTGLPSDISGFSSTPYIDETGKAHMVVSTESG
;
A
#
# COMPACT_ATOMS: atom_id res chain seq x y z
N ALA A 1 -16.63 2.15 -1.33
CA ALA A 1 -15.21 2.54 -1.29
C ALA A 1 -14.44 1.62 -0.35
N ALA A 2 -13.25 1.20 -0.72
CA ALA A 2 -12.36 0.43 0.13
C ALA A 2 -11.17 1.32 0.52
N VAL A 3 -10.91 1.38 1.80
CA VAL A 3 -9.81 2.19 2.34
C VAL A 3 -8.88 1.28 3.14
N PRO A 4 -7.57 1.28 2.86
CA PRO A 4 -6.65 0.57 3.69
C PRO A 4 -6.65 1.19 5.07
N MET A 5 -6.84 0.36 6.06
CA MET A 5 -6.56 0.74 7.43
C MET A 5 -5.05 0.62 7.58
N GLY A 6 -4.39 1.75 7.54
CA GLY A 6 -2.95 1.82 7.61
C GLY A 6 -2.40 1.43 8.96
N LEU A 7 -1.27 1.94 9.25
CA LEU A 7 -0.56 1.74 10.48
C LEU A 7 -1.30 2.03 11.71
N SER A 8 -1.99 3.09 11.64
CA SER A 8 -3.01 3.32 12.58
C SER A 8 -4.15 2.44 12.16
N GLN A 9 -4.30 1.28 12.60
CA GLN A 9 -5.53 0.51 12.50
C GLN A 9 -6.77 1.22 12.98
N TRP A 10 -6.58 2.44 13.28
CA TRP A 10 -7.52 3.47 13.55
C TRP A 10 -7.96 4.13 12.29
N GLY A 11 -7.53 3.64 11.18
CA GLY A 11 -7.83 4.29 9.94
C GLY A 11 -7.41 5.75 10.03
N TYR A 12 -8.31 6.57 9.95
CA TYR A 12 -8.11 7.98 9.80
C TYR A 12 -8.78 8.73 10.94
N ILE A 13 -7.98 9.39 11.75
CA ILE A 13 -8.51 10.34 12.73
C ILE A 13 -8.47 11.72 12.10
N GLN A 14 -9.63 12.29 11.87
CA GLN A 14 -9.78 13.63 11.37
C GLN A 14 -10.45 14.49 12.43
N THR A 15 -9.88 15.64 12.71
CA THR A 15 -10.54 16.65 13.51
C THR A 15 -11.43 17.50 12.62
N VAL A 16 -12.73 17.41 12.80
CA VAL A 16 -13.72 18.24 12.12
C VAL A 16 -14.45 19.08 13.17
N ASN A 17 -14.41 20.40 13.02
CA ASN A 17 -15.05 21.34 13.96
C ASN A 17 -14.64 21.12 15.43
N GLY A 18 -13.36 20.81 15.67
CA GLY A 18 -12.84 20.57 17.02
C GLY A 18 -13.24 19.23 17.64
N LYS A 19 -13.88 18.35 16.88
CA LYS A 19 -14.16 16.98 17.30
C LYS A 19 -13.33 16.01 16.49
N GLU A 20 -12.74 15.05 17.18
CA GLU A 20 -12.05 13.97 16.52
C GLU A 20 -13.06 13.01 15.91
N HIS A 21 -12.89 12.73 14.63
CA HIS A 21 -13.63 11.73 13.89
C HIS A 21 -12.64 10.72 13.37
N GLY A 22 -12.89 9.47 13.67
CA GLY A 22 -12.04 8.40 13.17
C GLY A 22 -12.60 7.06 13.58
N TYR A 23 -12.10 6.04 12.95
CA TYR A 23 -12.42 4.67 13.29
C TYR A 23 -11.32 4.13 14.19
N VAL A 24 -11.57 4.08 15.48
CA VAL A 24 -10.69 3.42 16.45
C VAL A 24 -11.28 2.04 16.72
N ARG A 25 -10.48 1.02 16.54
CA ARG A 25 -10.90 -0.33 16.86
C ARG A 25 -11.01 -0.49 18.37
N GLU A 26 -12.10 -1.05 18.83
CA GLU A 26 -12.32 -1.40 20.24
C GLU A 26 -11.12 -2.20 20.80
N GLY A 27 -10.62 -1.80 21.96
CA GLY A 27 -9.46 -2.40 22.60
C GLY A 27 -8.10 -1.82 22.17
N TYR A 28 -8.11 -0.75 21.38
CA TYR A 28 -6.89 -0.07 20.89
C TYR A 28 -6.81 1.39 21.28
N GLU A 29 -7.71 1.85 22.07
CA GLU A 29 -7.84 3.24 22.50
C GLU A 29 -6.57 3.75 23.17
N ASP A 30 -5.88 2.89 23.94
CA ASP A 30 -4.65 3.21 24.62
C ASP A 30 -3.44 3.39 23.69
N LEU A 31 -3.57 2.95 22.44
CA LEU A 31 -2.51 3.04 21.43
C LEU A 31 -2.63 4.28 20.57
N VAL A 32 -3.74 4.98 20.65
CA VAL A 32 -3.96 6.25 19.99
C VAL A 32 -3.53 7.38 20.91
N LYS A 33 -2.23 7.55 21.10
CA LYS A 33 -1.72 8.79 21.67
C LYS A 33 -1.55 9.79 20.56
N THR A 34 -2.52 10.65 20.44
CA THR A 34 -2.45 11.84 19.61
C THR A 34 -1.62 12.90 20.32
N GLU A 35 -0.32 12.86 20.21
CA GLU A 35 0.44 14.08 20.40
C GLU A 35 0.43 14.86 19.10
N SER A 36 0.08 16.13 19.23
CA SER A 36 -0.04 17.13 18.19
C SER A 36 1.26 17.33 17.42
N GLY A 37 1.45 16.55 16.41
CA GLY A 37 2.49 16.75 15.43
C GLY A 37 1.88 16.46 14.08
N GLY A 38 1.70 17.46 13.26
CA GLY A 38 1.17 17.26 11.91
C GLY A 38 1.96 16.18 11.17
N SER A 39 1.28 15.47 10.29
CA SER A 39 1.87 14.55 9.34
C SER A 39 3.12 15.18 8.70
N GLY A 40 4.26 14.52 8.82
CA GLY A 40 5.53 15.01 8.28
C GLY A 40 6.38 15.87 9.20
N SER A 41 5.96 16.15 10.44
CA SER A 41 6.74 17.00 11.36
C SER A 41 7.97 16.30 11.99
N GLY A 42 8.15 15.01 11.80
CA GLY A 42 9.27 14.25 12.40
C GLY A 42 9.25 14.18 13.93
N LYS A 43 8.18 14.63 14.56
CA LYS A 43 8.02 14.73 16.00
C LYS A 43 7.41 13.50 16.66
N TYR A 44 7.60 12.34 16.06
CA TYR A 44 7.20 11.11 16.70
C TYR A 44 8.30 10.67 17.66
N ASN A 45 8.00 10.71 18.95
CA ASN A 45 8.90 10.15 19.93
C ASN A 45 8.99 8.63 19.73
N ALA A 46 10.21 8.09 19.82
CA ALA A 46 10.46 6.67 19.62
C ALA A 46 9.68 5.74 20.57
N ASN A 47 9.12 6.30 21.64
CA ASN A 47 8.37 5.59 22.67
C ASN A 47 6.84 5.78 22.55
N GLU A 48 6.36 6.53 21.57
CA GLU A 48 4.95 6.75 21.38
C GLU A 48 4.39 5.81 20.33
N LEU A 49 3.33 5.12 20.72
CA LEU A 49 2.73 4.05 19.95
C LEU A 49 1.86 4.62 18.84
N GLN A 50 2.45 4.91 17.68
CA GLN A 50 1.72 5.32 16.49
C GLN A 50 1.79 4.25 15.40
N TRP A 51 1.64 3.01 15.77
CA TRP A 51 1.76 1.89 14.85
C TRP A 51 0.75 0.80 15.15
N THR A 52 0.59 -0.09 14.19
CA THR A 52 -0.27 -1.25 14.37
C THR A 52 0.30 -2.25 15.35
N GLN A 53 -0.53 -2.81 16.22
CA GLN A 53 -0.19 -3.99 17.02
C GLN A 53 -0.08 -5.26 16.18
N TYR A 54 -0.58 -5.24 14.94
CA TYR A 54 -0.63 -6.39 14.06
C TYR A 54 0.13 -6.11 12.76
N PRO A 55 1.49 -6.05 12.83
CA PRO A 55 2.29 -5.79 11.65
C PRO A 55 2.16 -6.89 10.58
N ASP A 56 1.76 -8.09 10.98
CA ASP A 56 1.53 -9.24 10.09
C ASP A 56 0.07 -9.37 9.63
N GLU A 57 -0.72 -8.31 9.72
CA GLU A 57 -2.09 -8.30 9.23
C GLU A 57 -2.35 -7.09 8.32
N CYS A 58 -3.20 -7.28 7.32
CA CYS A 58 -3.75 -6.20 6.51
C CYS A 58 -5.24 -6.05 6.78
N TRP A 59 -5.63 -4.85 7.12
CA TRP A 59 -7.00 -4.48 7.45
C TRP A 59 -7.52 -3.49 6.41
N VAL A 60 -8.73 -3.73 5.91
CA VAL A 60 -9.39 -2.84 4.95
C VAL A 60 -10.79 -2.52 5.44
N ALA A 61 -11.08 -1.23 5.57
CA ALA A 61 -12.44 -0.76 5.80
C ALA A 61 -13.15 -0.58 4.45
N ILE A 62 -14.32 -1.16 4.31
CA ILE A 62 -15.14 -1.06 3.12
C ILE A 62 -16.43 -0.33 3.50
N PHE A 63 -16.73 0.73 2.77
CA PHE A 63 -17.93 1.52 2.93
C PHE A 63 -18.90 1.17 1.81
N LYS A 64 -20.18 1.00 2.17
CA LYS A 64 -21.22 0.56 1.23
C LYS A 64 -21.45 1.60 0.14
N ASP A 65 -21.48 2.85 0.54
CA ASP A 65 -21.71 3.98 -0.35
C ASP A 65 -20.90 5.23 0.05
N GLU A 66 -21.22 6.35 -0.52
CA GLU A 66 -20.55 7.62 -0.31
C GLU A 66 -20.93 8.33 0.98
N THR A 67 -21.98 7.88 1.68
CA THR A 67 -22.36 8.45 2.98
C THR A 67 -21.42 8.01 4.08
N LEU A 68 -20.69 6.91 3.88
CA LEU A 68 -19.78 6.29 4.83
C LEU A 68 -20.42 5.82 6.14
N GLU A 69 -21.76 5.74 6.18
CA GLU A 69 -22.50 5.35 7.38
C GLU A 69 -22.42 3.83 7.60
N GLU A 70 -22.64 3.05 6.55
CA GLU A 70 -22.58 1.60 6.62
C GLU A 70 -21.24 1.11 6.14
N HIS A 71 -20.50 0.44 7.01
CA HIS A 71 -19.17 -0.09 6.70
C HIS A 71 -18.94 -1.44 7.34
N LYS A 72 -17.95 -2.15 6.82
CA LYS A 72 -17.40 -3.36 7.41
C LYS A 72 -15.88 -3.34 7.32
N VAL A 73 -15.24 -4.05 8.24
CA VAL A 73 -13.79 -4.24 8.22
C VAL A 73 -13.50 -5.69 7.91
N ILE A 74 -12.66 -5.91 6.92
CA ILE A 74 -12.12 -7.21 6.57
C ILE A 74 -10.62 -7.25 6.87
N LYS A 75 -10.08 -8.42 7.15
CA LYS A 75 -8.67 -8.59 7.44
C LYS A 75 -8.09 -9.86 6.85
N THR A 76 -6.78 -9.86 6.64
CA THR A 76 -6.00 -11.02 6.23
C THR A 76 -4.65 -11.01 6.90
N ASP A 77 -4.10 -12.19 7.14
CA ASP A 77 -2.75 -12.44 7.66
C ASP A 77 -1.76 -12.85 6.55
N LYS A 78 -2.18 -12.76 5.28
CA LYS A 78 -1.33 -13.13 4.13
C LYS A 78 -0.33 -12.05 3.75
N ILE A 79 -0.64 -10.80 4.04
CA ILE A 79 0.21 -9.64 3.79
C ILE A 79 0.21 -8.71 5.00
N SER A 80 1.28 -7.94 5.16
CA SER A 80 1.33 -6.82 6.09
C SER A 80 0.39 -5.70 5.62
N TYR A 81 0.23 -4.66 6.39
CA TYR A 81 -0.65 -3.55 6.06
C TYR A 81 -0.34 -2.91 4.69
N ALA A 82 -1.38 -2.49 4.00
CA ALA A 82 -1.33 -1.91 2.66
C ALA A 82 -0.98 -0.41 2.70
N CYS A 83 0.18 -0.07 3.26
CA CYS A 83 0.70 1.28 3.33
C CYS A 83 2.13 1.33 2.83
N GLY A 84 2.44 2.39 2.07
CA GLY A 84 3.80 2.70 1.68
C GLY A 84 4.60 3.41 2.77
N ARG A 85 5.74 3.95 2.38
CA ARG A 85 6.66 4.69 3.25
C ARG A 85 5.95 5.80 4.00
N ASN A 86 6.27 5.94 5.27
CA ASN A 86 5.74 6.98 6.18
C ASN A 86 4.21 7.01 6.28
N ARG A 87 3.54 5.90 5.96
CA ARG A 87 2.06 5.81 6.04
C ARG A 87 1.34 6.89 5.25
N SER A 88 1.98 7.36 4.20
CA SER A 88 1.50 8.50 3.45
C SER A 88 0.32 8.12 2.56
N GLN A 89 -0.70 8.96 2.55
CA GLN A 89 -1.80 8.94 1.60
C GLN A 89 -1.37 9.05 0.12
N TYR A 90 -0.13 9.47 -0.12
CA TYR A 90 0.44 9.57 -1.47
C TYR A 90 0.90 8.23 -2.03
N TYR A 91 0.83 7.16 -1.24
CA TYR A 91 1.26 5.81 -1.63
C TYR A 91 0.05 4.88 -1.68
N GLN A 92 -0.77 5.07 -2.70
CA GLN A 92 -1.95 4.22 -2.90
C GLN A 92 -1.53 2.78 -3.16
N MET A 93 -2.15 1.86 -2.44
CA MET A 93 -1.86 0.42 -2.50
C MET A 93 -3.10 -0.43 -2.82
N LEU A 94 -4.25 0.22 -3.07
CA LEU A 94 -5.48 -0.43 -3.48
C LEU A 94 -5.88 0.04 -4.85
N TRP A 95 -6.11 -0.92 -5.76
CA TRP A 95 -6.45 -0.63 -7.14
C TRP A 95 -7.61 -1.50 -7.61
N LYS A 96 -8.66 -0.85 -8.09
CA LYS A 96 -9.71 -1.55 -8.82
C LYS A 96 -9.20 -1.83 -10.23
N ALA A 97 -9.27 -3.09 -10.65
CA ALA A 97 -8.87 -3.52 -11.98
C ALA A 97 -10.10 -3.78 -12.88
N ASP A 98 -9.85 -3.93 -14.19
CA ASP A 98 -10.88 -4.16 -15.20
C ASP A 98 -11.59 -5.51 -15.02
N ASP A 99 -10.94 -6.47 -14.36
CA ASP A 99 -11.51 -7.78 -14.04
C ASP A 99 -12.54 -7.74 -12.88
N GLY A 100 -12.79 -6.57 -12.31
CA GLY A 100 -13.75 -6.36 -11.23
C GLY A 100 -13.24 -6.67 -9.84
N TYR A 101 -11.95 -6.98 -9.68
CA TYR A 101 -11.34 -7.12 -8.36
C TYR A 101 -10.70 -5.81 -7.88
N ILE A 102 -10.58 -5.67 -6.56
CA ILE A 102 -9.68 -4.69 -5.95
C ILE A 102 -8.44 -5.44 -5.50
N TYR A 103 -7.30 -5.10 -6.07
CA TYR A 103 -6.01 -5.61 -5.65
C TYR A 103 -5.46 -4.76 -4.51
N VAL A 104 -5.03 -5.42 -3.45
CA VAL A 104 -4.48 -4.82 -2.24
C VAL A 104 -3.03 -5.25 -2.12
N LEU A 105 -2.12 -4.29 -2.24
CA LEU A 105 -0.68 -4.53 -2.24
C LEU A 105 -0.08 -4.13 -0.89
N SER A 106 0.86 -4.90 -0.40
CA SER A 106 1.71 -4.52 0.73
C SER A 106 3.17 -4.57 0.31
N PRO A 107 3.91 -3.45 0.45
CA PRO A 107 5.35 -3.45 0.27
C PRO A 107 6.10 -4.07 1.45
N SER A 108 5.40 -4.46 2.51
CA SER A 108 5.98 -4.91 3.78
C SER A 108 6.91 -3.89 4.42
N TYR A 109 6.56 -2.63 4.30
CA TYR A 109 7.36 -1.52 4.81
C TYR A 109 7.61 -1.60 6.32
N ALA A 110 6.77 -2.32 7.07
CA ALA A 110 6.98 -2.59 8.50
C ALA A 110 8.30 -3.29 8.81
N LYS A 111 8.95 -3.93 7.85
CA LYS A 111 10.32 -4.46 8.03
C LYS A 111 11.35 -3.40 8.39
N THR A 112 11.10 -2.14 8.03
CA THR A 112 12.00 -1.02 8.31
C THR A 112 11.81 -0.40 9.69
N MET A 113 10.82 -0.86 10.47
CA MET A 113 10.54 -0.31 11.78
C MET A 113 11.68 -0.63 12.75
N LYS A 114 12.02 0.35 13.63
CA LYS A 114 13.09 0.18 14.61
C LYS A 114 12.70 -0.70 15.79
N ASP A 115 11.42 -0.64 16.19
CA ASP A 115 10.89 -1.46 17.28
C ASP A 115 10.43 -2.79 16.73
N SER A 116 10.95 -3.89 17.26
CA SER A 116 10.64 -5.24 16.80
C SER A 116 9.16 -5.61 16.91
N ARG A 117 8.43 -4.96 17.82
CA ARG A 117 6.96 -5.17 17.95
C ARG A 117 6.17 -4.63 16.77
N GLN A 118 6.79 -3.74 15.98
CA GLN A 118 6.20 -3.12 14.80
C GLN A 118 6.62 -3.80 13.50
N GLN A 119 7.62 -4.66 13.57
CA GLN A 119 8.18 -5.30 12.39
C GLN A 119 7.27 -6.41 11.89
N THR A 120 7.14 -6.49 10.58
CA THR A 120 6.51 -7.64 9.92
C THR A 120 7.53 -8.70 9.54
N THR A 121 7.11 -9.95 9.60
CA THR A 121 7.85 -11.09 9.05
C THR A 121 7.41 -11.43 7.63
N LEU A 122 6.27 -10.88 7.19
CA LEU A 122 5.68 -11.19 5.89
C LEU A 122 6.44 -10.52 4.75
N PRO A 123 6.56 -11.19 3.59
CA PRO A 123 7.13 -10.60 2.39
C PRO A 123 6.18 -9.57 1.76
N ALA A 124 6.71 -8.78 0.83
CA ALA A 124 5.88 -7.99 -0.06
C ALA A 124 4.90 -8.90 -0.80
N GLY A 125 3.65 -8.49 -0.87
CA GLY A 125 2.60 -9.36 -1.40
C GLY A 125 1.35 -8.65 -1.88
N VAL A 126 0.48 -9.43 -2.52
CA VAL A 126 -0.79 -8.97 -3.07
C VAL A 126 -1.90 -9.96 -2.72
N VAL A 127 -3.00 -9.42 -2.26
CA VAL A 127 -4.30 -10.11 -2.13
C VAL A 127 -5.34 -9.34 -2.94
N ARG A 128 -6.56 -9.87 -3.08
CA ARG A 128 -7.62 -9.16 -3.77
C ARG A 128 -8.97 -9.33 -3.09
N ILE A 129 -9.87 -8.41 -3.38
CA ILE A 129 -11.26 -8.39 -2.91
C ILE A 129 -12.18 -8.52 -4.12
N ASN A 130 -13.14 -9.43 -4.07
CA ASN A 130 -14.12 -9.60 -5.14
C ASN A 130 -15.26 -8.58 -4.97
N THR A 131 -15.29 -7.55 -5.81
CA THR A 131 -16.31 -6.52 -5.76
C THR A 131 -17.68 -6.93 -6.32
N ASN A 132 -17.76 -8.10 -6.96
CA ASN A 132 -19.02 -8.66 -7.47
C ASN A 132 -19.75 -9.52 -6.41
N ALA A 133 -19.14 -9.73 -5.24
CA ALA A 133 -19.81 -10.39 -4.13
C ALA A 133 -20.90 -9.49 -3.54
N SER A 134 -21.94 -10.10 -2.95
CA SER A 134 -22.92 -9.35 -2.18
C SER A 134 -22.23 -8.65 -1.00
N TRP A 135 -22.86 -7.60 -0.47
CA TRP A 135 -22.33 -6.86 0.67
C TRP A 135 -21.95 -7.78 1.85
N GLU A 136 -22.80 -8.74 2.15
CA GLU A 136 -22.62 -9.69 3.25
C GLU A 136 -21.40 -10.58 3.04
N ASN A 137 -21.13 -10.97 1.79
CA ASN A 137 -20.06 -11.90 1.40
C ASN A 137 -18.79 -11.20 0.91
N LEU A 138 -18.75 -9.86 0.96
CA LEU A 138 -17.61 -9.10 0.51
C LEU A 138 -16.44 -9.29 1.48
N ASP A 139 -15.37 -9.90 0.99
CA ASP A 139 -14.17 -10.26 1.76
C ASP A 139 -12.97 -10.44 0.84
N PHE A 140 -11.79 -10.68 1.41
CA PHE A 140 -10.63 -11.11 0.65
C PHE A 140 -10.89 -12.45 -0.04
N ASP A 141 -10.43 -12.56 -1.31
CA ASP A 141 -10.47 -13.84 -2.03
C ASP A 141 -9.52 -14.85 -1.38
N PRO A 142 -10.03 -15.94 -0.78
CA PRO A 142 -9.18 -16.88 -0.07
C PRO A 142 -8.21 -17.65 -0.99
N ASN A 143 -8.52 -17.68 -2.29
CA ASN A 143 -7.76 -18.41 -3.30
C ASN A 143 -6.72 -17.55 -4.02
N TYR A 144 -6.64 -16.27 -3.68
CA TYR A 144 -5.68 -15.37 -4.31
C TYR A 144 -4.70 -14.78 -3.31
N TYR A 145 -3.45 -15.12 -3.49
CA TYR A 145 -2.31 -14.52 -2.80
C TYR A 145 -1.07 -14.67 -3.67
N LYS A 146 -0.29 -13.61 -3.80
CA LYS A 146 0.99 -13.62 -4.49
C LYS A 146 2.05 -12.96 -3.63
N THR A 147 3.17 -13.64 -3.42
CA THR A 147 4.39 -13.02 -2.92
C THR A 147 5.08 -12.30 -4.08
N LEU A 148 5.44 -11.04 -3.90
CA LEU A 148 6.12 -10.27 -4.94
C LEU A 148 7.64 -10.48 -4.86
N LYS A 149 8.23 -10.86 -5.97
CA LYS A 149 9.66 -11.13 -6.11
C LYS A 149 10.25 -10.43 -7.33
N ASN A 150 11.48 -10.00 -7.20
CA ASN A 150 12.27 -9.54 -8.33
C ASN A 150 12.52 -10.68 -9.33
N ALA A 151 12.96 -10.36 -10.54
CA ALA A 151 13.23 -11.34 -11.58
C ALA A 151 14.30 -12.40 -11.19
N ASN A 152 15.19 -12.05 -10.28
CA ASN A 152 16.20 -12.97 -9.72
C ASN A 152 15.67 -13.83 -8.55
N GLY A 153 14.38 -13.74 -8.22
CA GLY A 153 13.74 -14.49 -7.14
C GLY A 153 13.88 -13.91 -5.74
N THR A 154 14.62 -12.80 -5.57
CA THR A 154 14.70 -12.11 -4.28
C THR A 154 13.40 -11.39 -3.96
N GLU A 155 13.15 -11.13 -2.68
CA GLU A 155 11.97 -10.38 -2.24
C GLU A 155 11.95 -8.98 -2.85
N ALA A 156 10.79 -8.56 -3.34
CA ALA A 156 10.61 -7.22 -3.86
C ALA A 156 10.45 -6.20 -2.73
N ALA A 157 11.01 -5.00 -2.93
CA ALA A 157 10.71 -3.83 -2.14
C ALA A 157 10.27 -2.71 -3.08
N PHE A 158 9.14 -2.07 -2.78
CA PHE A 158 8.61 -1.01 -3.63
C PHE A 158 8.02 0.14 -2.81
N LEU A 159 7.98 1.31 -3.42
CA LEU A 159 7.56 2.56 -2.80
C LEU A 159 6.15 2.93 -3.20
N ARG A 160 5.79 2.75 -4.48
CA ARG A 160 4.53 3.17 -5.08
C ARG A 160 4.00 2.10 -6.01
N SER A 161 2.70 2.18 -6.26
CA SER A 161 2.03 1.32 -7.23
C SER A 161 1.03 2.13 -8.05
N TRP A 162 0.76 1.68 -9.29
CA TRP A 162 -0.25 2.27 -10.17
C TRP A 162 -0.86 1.18 -11.04
N TYR A 163 -2.18 1.11 -11.03
CA TYR A 163 -2.88 0.28 -11.99
C TYR A 163 -2.76 0.90 -13.39
N ILE A 164 -2.44 0.09 -14.37
CA ILE A 164 -2.28 0.54 -15.75
C ILE A 164 -3.51 0.17 -16.58
N SER A 165 -3.67 -1.09 -16.86
CA SER A 165 -4.81 -1.64 -17.60
C SER A 165 -4.79 -3.17 -17.58
N GLY A 166 -5.92 -3.81 -17.82
CA GLY A 166 -6.00 -5.26 -17.90
C GLY A 166 -5.48 -5.93 -16.62
N ASN A 167 -4.39 -6.67 -16.73
CA ASN A 167 -3.80 -7.40 -15.61
C ASN A 167 -2.56 -6.69 -15.01
N TYR A 168 -2.24 -5.46 -15.43
CA TYR A 168 -0.95 -4.87 -15.17
C TYR A 168 -0.99 -3.77 -14.11
N ILE A 169 -0.15 -3.94 -13.09
CA ILE A 169 0.13 -2.94 -12.06
C ILE A 169 1.62 -2.60 -12.15
N MET A 170 1.93 -1.32 -12.31
CA MET A 170 3.30 -0.83 -12.30
C MET A 170 3.70 -0.47 -10.88
N LEU A 171 4.94 -0.81 -10.52
CA LEU A 171 5.51 -0.49 -9.22
C LEU A 171 6.77 0.34 -9.39
N LEU A 172 6.97 1.32 -8.53
CA LEU A 172 8.25 1.98 -8.33
C LEU A 172 9.02 1.19 -7.27
N ALA A 173 9.96 0.39 -7.70
CA ALA A 173 10.73 -0.52 -6.87
C ALA A 173 12.06 0.10 -6.43
N TYR A 174 12.53 -0.34 -5.27
CA TYR A 174 13.85 -0.04 -4.78
C TYR A 174 14.92 -0.81 -5.55
N ASP A 175 16.14 -0.30 -5.53
CA ASP A 175 17.33 -0.99 -6.03
C ASP A 175 17.67 -2.23 -5.18
N GLU A 176 18.83 -2.81 -5.41
CA GLU A 176 19.30 -4.04 -4.74
C GLU A 176 19.41 -3.92 -3.21
N GLN A 177 19.54 -2.70 -2.70
CA GLN A 177 19.60 -2.45 -1.25
C GLN A 177 18.23 -2.46 -0.59
N GLY A 178 17.15 -2.64 -1.37
CA GLY A 178 15.80 -2.64 -0.85
C GLY A 178 15.43 -1.31 -0.21
N PHE A 179 14.79 -1.34 0.95
CA PHE A 179 14.35 -0.11 1.63
C PHE A 179 15.48 0.82 2.09
N ASP A 180 16.70 0.34 2.17
CA ASP A 180 17.89 1.15 2.50
C ASP A 180 18.46 1.84 1.26
N GLY A 181 18.01 1.48 0.07
CA GLY A 181 18.44 2.00 -1.20
C GLY A 181 17.52 3.08 -1.78
N THR A 182 17.57 3.22 -3.08
CA THR A 182 16.83 4.21 -3.85
C THR A 182 15.70 3.55 -4.63
N ALA A 183 14.52 4.15 -4.61
CA ALA A 183 13.39 3.72 -5.44
C ALA A 183 13.52 4.33 -6.84
N ASN A 184 14.23 3.65 -7.71
CA ASN A 184 14.64 4.11 -9.04
C ASN A 184 14.35 3.12 -10.17
N ARG A 185 13.64 2.03 -9.89
CA ARG A 185 13.30 1.01 -10.87
C ARG A 185 11.80 0.98 -11.11
N LEU A 186 11.40 0.90 -12.36
CA LEU A 186 10.00 0.59 -12.71
C LEU A 186 9.89 -0.89 -13.07
N VAL A 187 8.92 -1.55 -12.43
CA VAL A 187 8.63 -2.96 -12.65
C VAL A 187 7.14 -3.17 -12.85
N ILE A 188 6.77 -4.21 -13.56
CA ILE A 188 5.40 -4.59 -13.83
C ILE A 188 5.06 -5.86 -13.07
N PHE A 189 3.98 -5.81 -12.32
CA PHE A 189 3.29 -6.95 -11.76
C PHE A 189 2.12 -7.33 -12.68
N ASP A 190 2.13 -8.56 -13.15
CA ASP A 190 1.00 -9.17 -13.85
C ASP A 190 0.18 -9.96 -12.83
N THR A 191 -1.07 -9.56 -12.62
CA THR A 191 -1.97 -10.16 -11.62
C THR A 191 -2.27 -11.64 -11.87
N GLN A 192 -2.02 -12.14 -13.09
CA GLN A 192 -2.19 -13.54 -13.46
C GLN A 192 -0.90 -14.36 -13.29
N SER A 193 0.24 -13.70 -13.02
CA SER A 193 1.51 -14.37 -12.81
C SER A 193 1.62 -15.00 -11.41
N ASP A 194 2.75 -15.65 -11.15
CA ASP A 194 3.14 -16.19 -9.85
C ASP A 194 3.76 -15.14 -8.90
N GLY A 195 3.75 -13.86 -9.27
CA GLY A 195 4.26 -12.75 -8.46
C GLY A 195 5.68 -12.31 -8.82
N ILE A 196 6.30 -12.89 -9.86
CA ILE A 196 7.61 -12.43 -10.35
C ILE A 196 7.41 -11.14 -11.16
N LEU A 197 8.13 -10.10 -10.76
CA LEU A 197 8.07 -8.79 -11.37
C LEU A 197 8.93 -8.73 -12.64
N LYS A 198 8.45 -8.00 -13.65
CA LYS A 198 9.16 -7.77 -14.90
C LYS A 198 9.73 -6.36 -14.93
N GLU A 199 11.03 -6.22 -15.19
CA GLU A 199 11.67 -4.91 -15.32
C GLU A 199 11.15 -4.16 -16.55
N VAL A 200 10.91 -2.86 -16.38
CA VAL A 200 10.74 -1.94 -17.50
C VAL A 200 12.13 -1.58 -18.05
N THR A 201 12.37 -1.93 -19.29
CA THR A 201 13.67 -1.72 -19.95
C THR A 201 13.67 -0.45 -20.81
N GLY A 202 14.88 0.01 -21.18
CA GLY A 202 15.04 1.19 -22.05
C GLY A 202 14.90 2.53 -21.35
N LEU A 203 14.88 2.54 -20.02
CA LEU A 203 14.90 3.76 -19.23
C LEU A 203 16.31 4.39 -19.25
N PRO A 204 16.42 5.74 -19.13
CA PRO A 204 17.70 6.40 -18.93
C PRO A 204 18.45 5.83 -17.73
N SER A 205 19.79 5.77 -17.83
CA SER A 205 20.63 5.26 -16.74
C SER A 205 20.89 6.27 -15.62
N ASP A 206 20.63 7.54 -15.88
CA ASP A 206 20.87 8.68 -14.99
C ASP A 206 19.58 9.24 -14.35
N ILE A 207 18.60 8.36 -14.12
CA ILE A 207 17.33 8.76 -13.52
C ILE A 207 17.55 9.28 -12.10
N SER A 208 17.12 10.52 -11.86
CA SER A 208 17.09 11.17 -10.54
C SER A 208 15.71 11.15 -9.89
N GLY A 209 14.64 10.89 -10.65
CA GLY A 209 13.28 10.83 -10.10
C GLY A 209 12.21 10.47 -11.11
N PHE A 210 11.03 10.16 -10.56
CA PHE A 210 9.82 9.87 -11.34
C PHE A 210 8.68 10.80 -10.90
N SER A 211 7.77 11.13 -11.82
CA SER A 211 6.53 11.81 -11.47
C SER A 211 5.71 11.02 -10.44
N SER A 212 4.87 11.72 -9.69
CA SER A 212 4.06 11.08 -8.65
C SER A 212 2.99 10.13 -9.21
N THR A 213 2.52 10.39 -10.42
CA THR A 213 1.44 9.62 -11.06
C THR A 213 1.66 9.57 -12.56
N PRO A 214 1.58 8.40 -13.19
CA PRO A 214 1.58 8.28 -14.64
C PRO A 214 0.25 8.76 -15.22
N TYR A 215 0.28 9.22 -16.46
CA TYR A 215 -0.91 9.36 -17.29
C TYR A 215 -1.14 8.03 -18.01
N ILE A 216 -2.35 7.48 -17.91
CA ILE A 216 -2.76 6.29 -18.64
C ILE A 216 -3.63 6.75 -19.81
N ASP A 217 -3.20 6.47 -21.02
CA ASP A 217 -3.93 6.85 -22.22
C ASP A 217 -5.09 5.89 -22.55
N GLU A 218 -5.91 6.25 -23.53
CA GLU A 218 -7.08 5.48 -23.94
C GLU A 218 -6.73 4.07 -24.47
N THR A 219 -5.46 3.83 -24.83
CA THR A 219 -4.97 2.53 -25.27
C THR A 219 -4.43 1.67 -24.12
N GLY A 220 -4.47 2.17 -22.90
CA GLY A 220 -3.94 1.49 -21.71
C GLY A 220 -2.41 1.57 -21.57
N LYS A 221 -1.77 2.56 -22.20
CA LYS A 221 -0.33 2.81 -22.02
C LYS A 221 -0.09 3.83 -20.93
N ALA A 222 0.93 3.56 -20.12
CA ALA A 222 1.37 4.47 -19.08
C ALA A 222 2.45 5.43 -19.63
N HIS A 223 2.23 6.72 -19.42
CA HIS A 223 3.19 7.79 -19.70
C HIS A 223 3.65 8.40 -18.39
N MET A 224 4.92 8.35 -18.11
CA MET A 224 5.51 8.87 -16.87
C MET A 224 6.61 9.85 -17.18
N VAL A 225 6.61 10.98 -16.48
CA VAL A 225 7.72 11.92 -16.56
C VAL A 225 8.86 11.39 -15.72
N VAL A 226 10.03 11.36 -16.30
CA VAL A 226 11.28 10.94 -15.67
C VAL A 226 12.22 12.14 -15.63
N SER A 227 12.77 12.43 -14.47
CA SER A 227 13.83 13.41 -14.30
C SER A 227 15.18 12.69 -14.38
N THR A 228 16.12 13.28 -15.06
CA THR A 228 17.49 12.79 -15.15
C THR A 228 18.49 13.78 -14.57
N GLU A 229 19.73 13.36 -14.30
CA GLU A 229 20.76 14.28 -13.79
C GLU A 229 21.15 15.33 -14.83
N SER A 230 20.93 15.03 -16.09
CA SER A 230 21.22 15.91 -17.22
C SER A 230 20.08 16.86 -17.62
N GLY A 231 18.92 16.76 -17.00
CA GLY A 231 17.76 17.69 -17.21
C GLY A 231 16.47 17.01 -17.63
#